data_988646cc3b7c63b7b498f8327e8e8056
#
_entry.id   988646cc3b7c63b7b498f8327e8e8056
#
_cell.length_a   1.000
_cell.length_b   1.000
_cell.length_c   1.000
_cell.angle_alpha   90.00
_cell.angle_beta   90.00
_cell.angle_gamma   90.00
#
_symmetry.space_group_name_H-M   'P 1'
#
loop_
_entity.id
_entity.type
_entity.pdbx_description
1 polymer ?
#
loop_
_entity_poly.entity_id
_entity_poly.type
_entity_poly.pdbx_seq_one_letter_code
_entity_poly.pdbx_strand_id
1 'polypeptide(L)'
;PERAPGRYVLEVSTPGRRGVRGARLRDGHFKLMPPDDPRLPGLRVEAQQGELVSYRPYDRAVVRAEDRYIKIFRAGRADIAAERCAQLDILLDADSFRVPKILSCRSPDVIAFSAIPGPTLYEVDSTADDEAFAGAWKKWSRAWVPQVNGPYGPAAESVLDSLPLHSAELEATKVWRTVNLWMQHNENVPDLMPLRGALRGAAEEVASNLLGSAPDPLVWAHGGLHDKQIIATGGLSPLGLLDFDKTARAEAALDLASVDVYLELRLRENRMTPARYRTAHTQVLAAVDELHVNPARFHAYSDAKWLSLANMPLRGRFSLVLAVLAEKKAARRAGT
;
A
#
# COMPACT_ATOMS: atom_id res chain seq x y z
N PRO A 1 10.74 11.40 4.92
CA PRO A 1 10.58 12.78 5.37
C PRO A 1 11.80 13.20 6.19
N GLU A 2 12.36 14.35 5.85
CA GLU A 2 13.29 15.00 6.76
C GLU A 2 12.50 15.37 8.02
N ARG A 3 13.02 15.10 9.20
CA ARG A 3 12.28 15.26 10.47
C ARG A 3 12.05 16.73 10.89
N ALA A 4 12.38 17.70 10.03
CA ALA A 4 12.27 19.14 10.33
C ALA A 4 11.07 19.76 9.59
N PRO A 5 10.32 20.68 10.22
CA PRO A 5 9.25 21.42 9.58
C PRO A 5 9.69 22.07 8.27
N GLY A 6 8.80 22.13 7.27
CA GLY A 6 9.10 22.76 5.97
C GLY A 6 10.10 22.00 5.07
N ARG A 7 10.56 20.81 5.48
CA ARG A 7 11.53 20.02 4.72
C ARG A 7 10.94 18.70 4.24
N TYR A 8 10.88 18.54 2.93
CA TYR A 8 10.31 17.38 2.28
C TYR A 8 11.27 16.77 1.27
N VAL A 9 11.25 15.47 1.19
CA VAL A 9 11.89 14.70 0.12
C VAL A 9 10.78 14.04 -0.68
N LEU A 10 10.79 14.23 -1.99
CA LEU A 10 9.70 13.98 -2.87
C LEU A 10 10.12 13.06 -4.02
N GLU A 11 9.21 12.21 -4.43
CA GLU A 11 9.20 11.63 -5.77
C GLU A 11 8.39 12.56 -6.67
N VAL A 12 8.93 12.93 -7.82
CA VAL A 12 8.30 13.83 -8.78
C VAL A 12 8.33 13.25 -10.18
N SER A 13 7.26 13.46 -10.94
CA SER A 13 7.17 13.16 -12.37
C SER A 13 7.09 14.48 -13.16
N THR A 14 7.58 14.46 -14.39
CA THR A 14 7.48 15.60 -15.30
C THR A 14 6.51 15.23 -16.42
N PRO A 15 5.48 16.04 -16.69
CA PRO A 15 4.60 15.80 -17.83
C PRO A 15 5.38 15.60 -19.12
N GLY A 16 5.04 14.55 -19.89
CA GLY A 16 5.71 14.22 -21.15
C GLY A 16 7.08 13.53 -21.02
N ARG A 17 7.59 13.32 -19.82
CA ARG A 17 8.80 12.52 -19.60
C ARG A 17 8.48 11.22 -18.91
N ARG A 18 9.12 10.13 -19.36
CA ARG A 18 9.03 8.84 -18.68
C ARG A 18 9.84 8.86 -17.38
N GLY A 19 9.37 8.07 -16.42
CA GLY A 19 10.04 7.86 -15.14
C GLY A 19 9.85 8.98 -14.13
N VAL A 20 10.45 8.77 -12.97
CA VAL A 20 10.38 9.65 -11.82
C VAL A 20 11.76 10.22 -11.46
N ARG A 21 11.78 11.26 -10.64
CA ARG A 21 12.99 11.86 -10.10
C ARG A 21 12.80 12.16 -8.62
N GLY A 22 13.90 12.24 -7.88
CA GLY A 22 13.89 12.77 -6.53
C GLY A 22 13.92 14.30 -6.55
N ALA A 23 13.28 14.91 -5.57
CA ALA A 23 13.35 16.33 -5.32
C ALA A 23 13.38 16.62 -3.81
N ARG A 24 13.90 17.78 -3.45
CA ARG A 24 13.83 18.34 -2.11
C ARG A 24 13.02 19.63 -2.16
N LEU A 25 12.13 19.79 -1.21
CA LEU A 25 11.47 21.03 -0.90
C LEU A 25 11.93 21.45 0.50
N ARG A 26 12.57 22.64 0.59
CA ARG A 26 13.06 23.22 1.85
C ARG A 26 12.69 24.69 1.88
N ASP A 27 11.95 25.09 2.90
CA ASP A 27 11.59 26.49 3.13
C ASP A 27 11.02 27.16 1.88
N GLY A 28 10.15 26.45 1.14
CA GLY A 28 9.56 26.89 -0.12
C GLY A 28 10.45 26.73 -1.36
N HIS A 29 11.72 26.38 -1.22
CA HIS A 29 12.66 26.20 -2.33
C HIS A 29 12.65 24.75 -2.83
N PHE A 30 12.26 24.58 -4.09
CA PHE A 30 12.24 23.29 -4.78
C PHE A 30 13.55 23.04 -5.52
N LYS A 31 14.17 21.87 -5.31
CA LYS A 31 15.39 21.45 -6.00
C LYS A 31 15.31 19.98 -6.39
N LEU A 32 15.53 19.69 -7.67
CA LEU A 32 15.70 18.31 -8.14
C LEU A 32 16.97 17.71 -7.53
N MET A 33 16.87 16.45 -7.12
CA MET A 33 18.03 15.70 -6.66
C MET A 33 18.83 15.19 -7.85
N PRO A 34 20.17 15.13 -7.73
CA PRO A 34 20.98 14.42 -8.70
C PRO A 34 20.60 12.92 -8.70
N PRO A 35 20.92 12.17 -9.77
CA PRO A 35 20.70 10.72 -9.83
C PRO A 35 21.63 9.93 -8.90
N ASP A 36 22.34 10.62 -8.02
CA ASP A 36 23.30 10.09 -7.08
C ASP A 36 22.75 10.23 -5.66
N ASP A 37 22.38 9.12 -5.06
CA ASP A 37 21.85 9.07 -3.69
C ASP A 37 22.83 8.29 -2.80
N PRO A 38 23.50 8.96 -1.84
CA PRO A 38 24.53 8.32 -1.02
C PRO A 38 23.99 7.18 -0.13
N ARG A 39 22.67 7.08 0.04
CA ARG A 39 22.04 5.97 0.76
C ARG A 39 21.57 4.84 -0.15
N LEU A 40 21.63 5.04 -1.46
CA LEU A 40 21.28 4.06 -2.49
C LEU A 40 22.45 3.93 -3.47
N PRO A 41 23.58 3.33 -3.07
CA PRO A 41 24.82 3.36 -3.84
C PRO A 41 24.69 2.72 -5.23
N GLY A 42 23.80 1.71 -5.39
CA GLY A 42 23.51 1.10 -6.68
C GLY A 42 22.69 1.98 -7.64
N LEU A 43 22.02 3.04 -7.17
CA LEU A 43 21.06 3.78 -7.99
C LEU A 43 21.66 4.35 -9.28
N ARG A 44 22.85 4.95 -9.21
CA ARG A 44 23.50 5.59 -10.38
C ARG A 44 23.79 4.59 -11.50
N VAL A 45 24.21 3.38 -11.14
CA VAL A 45 24.54 2.33 -12.10
C VAL A 45 23.27 1.70 -12.66
N GLU A 46 22.34 1.33 -11.78
CA GLU A 46 21.14 0.60 -12.17
C GLU A 46 20.16 1.49 -12.95
N ALA A 47 20.10 2.80 -12.67
CA ALA A 47 19.27 3.73 -13.44
C ALA A 47 19.66 3.87 -14.92
N GLN A 48 20.84 3.40 -15.32
CA GLN A 48 21.26 3.37 -16.72
C GLN A 48 20.67 2.15 -17.49
N GLN A 49 20.15 1.16 -16.79
CA GLN A 49 19.60 -0.06 -17.39
C GLN A 49 18.14 0.08 -17.84
N GLY A 50 17.45 1.16 -17.47
CA GLY A 50 16.05 1.32 -17.79
C GLY A 50 15.42 2.59 -17.22
N GLU A 51 14.11 2.53 -17.06
CA GLU A 51 13.30 3.64 -16.55
C GLU A 51 13.18 3.58 -15.03
N LEU A 52 13.50 4.67 -14.34
CA LEU A 52 13.26 4.80 -12.91
C LEU A 52 11.76 5.00 -12.66
N VAL A 53 11.06 3.96 -12.25
CA VAL A 53 9.59 3.94 -12.10
C VAL A 53 9.11 4.26 -10.68
N SER A 54 9.99 4.12 -9.67
CA SER A 54 9.73 4.59 -8.32
C SER A 54 11.03 5.03 -7.67
N TYR A 55 10.98 6.15 -6.95
CA TYR A 55 12.12 6.65 -6.21
C TYR A 55 11.69 7.33 -4.92
N ARG A 56 11.90 6.65 -3.81
CA ARG A 56 11.82 7.24 -2.48
C ARG A 56 13.24 7.62 -2.04
N PRO A 57 13.64 8.89 -2.17
CA PRO A 57 14.99 9.30 -1.85
C PRO A 57 15.40 8.88 -0.44
N TYR A 58 16.64 8.38 -0.32
CA TYR A 58 17.25 7.84 0.90
C TYR A 58 16.62 6.55 1.43
N ASP A 59 15.68 5.94 0.73
CA ASP A 59 15.00 4.73 1.18
C ASP A 59 15.09 3.59 0.18
N ARG A 60 14.54 3.76 -1.01
CA ARG A 60 14.54 2.76 -2.07
C ARG A 60 14.27 3.36 -3.44
N ALA A 61 14.67 2.63 -4.49
CA ALA A 61 14.31 2.94 -5.87
C ALA A 61 13.97 1.67 -6.65
N VAL A 62 13.22 1.83 -7.74
CA VAL A 62 12.88 0.73 -8.65
C VAL A 62 13.13 1.18 -10.08
N VAL A 63 13.93 0.43 -10.80
CA VAL A 63 14.21 0.61 -12.24
C VAL A 63 13.49 -0.49 -13.01
N ARG A 64 12.71 -0.11 -14.01
CA ARG A 64 12.10 -1.03 -14.97
C ARG A 64 13.02 -1.17 -16.16
N ALA A 65 13.65 -2.34 -16.30
CA ALA A 65 14.35 -2.75 -17.50
C ALA A 65 13.38 -3.48 -18.45
N GLU A 66 13.87 -4.01 -19.58
CA GLU A 66 13.03 -4.62 -20.61
C GLU A 66 12.24 -5.83 -20.09
N ASP A 67 12.89 -6.72 -19.36
CA ASP A 67 12.39 -8.03 -18.91
C ASP A 67 12.31 -8.19 -17.38
N ARG A 68 12.70 -7.15 -16.63
CA ARG A 68 12.88 -7.23 -15.18
C ARG A 68 12.68 -5.89 -14.48
N TYR A 69 12.53 -5.98 -13.16
CA TYR A 69 12.54 -4.83 -12.26
C TYR A 69 13.74 -4.92 -11.33
N ILE A 70 14.50 -3.85 -11.22
CA ILE A 70 15.68 -3.77 -10.36
C ILE A 70 15.31 -2.91 -9.16
N LYS A 71 15.25 -3.52 -7.98
CA LYS A 71 15.01 -2.83 -6.71
C LYS A 71 16.34 -2.48 -6.07
N ILE A 72 16.52 -1.19 -5.77
CA ILE A 72 17.70 -0.66 -5.11
C ILE A 72 17.28 -0.24 -3.70
N PHE A 73 17.96 -0.77 -2.72
CA PHE A 73 17.71 -0.57 -1.30
C PHE A 73 18.84 0.23 -0.66
N ARG A 74 18.61 0.67 0.57
CA ARG A 74 19.71 1.05 1.45
C ARG A 74 20.60 -0.15 1.71
N ALA A 75 21.89 0.08 1.89
CA ALA A 75 22.86 -0.96 2.19
C ALA A 75 22.37 -1.93 3.30
N GLY A 76 22.51 -3.23 3.08
CA GLY A 76 22.08 -4.29 3.99
C GLY A 76 20.57 -4.56 4.06
N ARG A 77 19.77 -4.05 3.12
CA ARG A 77 18.33 -4.32 3.09
C ARG A 77 17.91 -5.32 2.02
N ALA A 78 18.78 -5.63 1.06
CA ALA A 78 18.47 -6.59 0.01
C ALA A 78 18.29 -8.00 0.58
N ASP A 79 19.12 -8.41 1.54
CA ASP A 79 19.03 -9.74 2.17
C ASP A 79 17.68 -9.96 2.84
N ILE A 80 17.16 -8.95 3.55
CA ILE A 80 15.82 -9.00 4.17
C ILE A 80 14.74 -9.16 3.10
N ALA A 81 14.87 -8.46 1.96
CA ALA A 81 13.91 -8.58 0.87
C ALA A 81 13.99 -9.95 0.18
N ALA A 82 15.20 -10.51 0.02
CA ALA A 82 15.41 -11.84 -0.52
C ALA A 82 14.83 -12.94 0.39
N GLU A 83 15.08 -12.86 1.69
CA GLU A 83 14.50 -13.77 2.68
C GLU A 83 12.97 -13.72 2.63
N ARG A 84 12.41 -12.53 2.51
CA ARG A 84 10.95 -12.34 2.41
C ARG A 84 10.38 -13.01 1.17
N CYS A 85 11.08 -12.93 0.03
CA CYS A 85 10.66 -13.63 -1.19
C CYS A 85 10.66 -15.15 -1.01
N ALA A 86 11.69 -15.70 -0.36
CA ALA A 86 11.74 -17.14 -0.08
C ALA A 86 10.61 -17.58 0.87
N GLN A 87 10.25 -16.77 1.86
CA GLN A 87 9.10 -17.03 2.72
C GLN A 87 7.77 -17.05 1.94
N LEU A 88 7.62 -16.14 0.95
CA LEU A 88 6.40 -16.07 0.14
C LEU A 88 6.25 -17.26 -0.81
N ASP A 89 7.32 -17.80 -1.34
CA ASP A 89 7.28 -19.01 -2.16
C ASP A 89 6.76 -20.23 -1.38
N ILE A 90 6.85 -20.21 -0.04
CA ILE A 90 6.31 -21.25 0.84
C ILE A 90 4.85 -20.95 1.24
N LEU A 91 4.52 -19.67 1.44
CA LEU A 91 3.22 -19.24 1.97
C LEU A 91 2.14 -19.16 0.90
N LEU A 92 2.49 -18.77 -0.33
CA LEU A 92 1.50 -18.50 -1.36
C LEU A 92 1.17 -19.77 -2.17
N ASP A 93 -0.11 -19.97 -2.39
CA ASP A 93 -0.59 -20.98 -3.33
C ASP A 93 -0.23 -20.55 -4.77
N ALA A 94 0.64 -21.34 -5.42
CA ALA A 94 1.16 -21.06 -6.75
C ALA A 94 0.10 -21.11 -7.87
N ASP A 95 -1.02 -21.78 -7.63
CA ASP A 95 -2.14 -21.83 -8.56
C ASP A 95 -3.03 -20.58 -8.47
N SER A 96 -3.01 -19.91 -7.31
CA SER A 96 -3.76 -18.67 -7.06
C SER A 96 -2.94 -17.43 -7.33
N PHE A 97 -1.67 -17.42 -6.85
CA PHE A 97 -0.81 -16.25 -6.93
C PHE A 97 0.60 -16.55 -7.43
N ARG A 98 1.13 -15.62 -8.22
CA ARG A 98 2.51 -15.59 -8.68
C ARG A 98 3.22 -14.37 -8.13
N VAL A 99 4.44 -14.56 -7.64
CA VAL A 99 5.32 -13.49 -7.18
C VAL A 99 6.50 -13.30 -8.13
N PRO A 100 7.11 -12.09 -8.19
CA PRO A 100 8.33 -11.87 -8.93
C PRO A 100 9.46 -12.76 -8.39
N LYS A 101 10.11 -13.54 -9.28
CA LYS A 101 11.27 -14.37 -8.90
C LYS A 101 12.52 -13.52 -8.83
N ILE A 102 13.40 -13.79 -7.88
CA ILE A 102 14.73 -13.19 -7.83
C ILE A 102 15.56 -13.77 -8.98
N LEU A 103 16.00 -12.90 -9.88
CA LEU A 103 16.87 -13.25 -11.00
C LEU A 103 18.35 -13.13 -10.62
N SER A 104 18.68 -12.12 -9.80
CA SER A 104 20.04 -11.93 -9.27
C SER A 104 20.04 -11.01 -8.06
N CYS A 105 20.97 -11.28 -7.14
CA CYS A 105 21.38 -10.38 -6.06
C CYS A 105 22.76 -9.87 -6.43
N ARG A 106 22.89 -8.66 -6.97
CA ARG A 106 24.17 -8.13 -7.49
C ARG A 106 25.06 -7.53 -6.40
N SER A 107 24.46 -7.09 -5.32
CA SER A 107 25.12 -6.49 -4.16
C SER A 107 24.17 -6.53 -2.96
N PRO A 108 24.65 -6.25 -1.73
CA PRO A 108 23.80 -6.21 -0.53
C PRO A 108 22.67 -5.18 -0.59
N ASP A 109 22.59 -4.38 -1.63
CA ASP A 109 21.62 -3.32 -1.83
C ASP A 109 20.84 -3.40 -3.16
N VAL A 110 21.09 -4.39 -4.04
CA VAL A 110 20.44 -4.50 -5.36
C VAL A 110 19.92 -5.90 -5.64
N ILE A 111 18.62 -5.99 -5.93
CA ILE A 111 17.97 -7.23 -6.38
C ILE A 111 17.26 -6.98 -7.70
N ALA A 112 17.50 -7.86 -8.68
CA ALA A 112 16.73 -7.93 -9.91
C ALA A 112 15.62 -8.99 -9.77
N PHE A 113 14.40 -8.61 -10.09
CA PHE A 113 13.20 -9.44 -10.07
C PHE A 113 12.67 -9.66 -11.49
N SER A 114 12.10 -10.83 -11.75
CA SER A 114 11.36 -11.08 -12.99
C SER A 114 10.14 -10.14 -13.10
N ALA A 115 9.82 -9.72 -14.31
CA ALA A 115 8.52 -9.10 -14.58
C ALA A 115 7.41 -10.16 -14.55
N ILE A 116 6.26 -9.78 -14.02
CA ILE A 116 5.02 -10.55 -14.16
C ILE A 116 4.22 -9.88 -15.28
N PRO A 117 3.88 -10.60 -16.37
CA PRO A 117 3.15 -10.01 -17.48
C PRO A 117 1.69 -9.75 -17.11
N GLY A 118 1.14 -8.66 -17.59
CA GLY A 118 -0.25 -8.26 -17.42
C GLY A 118 -0.41 -6.86 -16.82
N PRO A 119 -1.59 -6.25 -16.97
CA PRO A 119 -1.93 -4.99 -16.32
C PRO A 119 -2.22 -5.22 -14.84
N THR A 120 -1.95 -4.23 -14.02
CA THR A 120 -2.45 -4.20 -12.64
C THR A 120 -3.98 -4.02 -12.61
N LEU A 121 -4.66 -4.39 -11.53
CA LEU A 121 -6.10 -4.10 -11.37
C LEU A 121 -6.39 -2.59 -11.49
N TYR A 122 -5.42 -1.76 -11.14
CA TYR A 122 -5.50 -0.31 -11.36
C TYR A 122 -5.55 0.05 -12.86
N GLU A 123 -4.71 -0.59 -13.68
CA GLU A 123 -4.64 -0.34 -15.13
C GLU A 123 -5.82 -0.98 -15.88
N VAL A 124 -6.32 -2.12 -15.41
CA VAL A 124 -7.54 -2.78 -15.93
C VAL A 124 -8.73 -1.81 -15.94
N ASP A 125 -8.83 -0.92 -14.94
CA ASP A 125 -9.88 0.10 -14.90
C ASP A 125 -9.89 1.05 -16.13
N SER A 126 -8.75 1.30 -16.73
CA SER A 126 -8.64 2.21 -17.88
C SER A 126 -8.48 1.49 -19.21
N THR A 127 -8.16 0.19 -19.22
CA THR A 127 -7.79 -0.55 -20.42
C THR A 127 -8.76 -1.66 -20.81
N ALA A 128 -9.59 -2.14 -19.87
CA ALA A 128 -10.53 -3.24 -20.10
C ALA A 128 -11.98 -2.73 -20.23
N ASP A 129 -12.83 -3.53 -20.86
CA ASP A 129 -14.28 -3.36 -20.80
C ASP A 129 -14.82 -3.71 -19.40
N ASP A 130 -16.12 -3.50 -19.17
CA ASP A 130 -16.73 -3.70 -17.87
C ASP A 130 -16.83 -5.19 -17.46
N GLU A 131 -16.95 -6.10 -18.44
CA GLU A 131 -16.99 -7.54 -18.20
C GLU A 131 -15.62 -8.05 -17.77
N ALA A 132 -14.56 -7.71 -18.48
CA ALA A 132 -13.19 -8.06 -18.13
C ALA A 132 -12.77 -7.42 -16.80
N PHE A 133 -13.17 -6.18 -16.51
CA PHE A 133 -12.97 -5.53 -15.23
C PHE A 133 -13.64 -6.31 -14.10
N ALA A 134 -14.92 -6.64 -14.23
CA ALA A 134 -15.67 -7.41 -13.24
C ALA A 134 -15.05 -8.80 -13.03
N GLY A 135 -14.68 -9.47 -14.14
CA GLY A 135 -14.00 -10.77 -14.11
C GLY A 135 -12.69 -10.75 -13.34
N ALA A 136 -11.86 -9.71 -13.53
CA ALA A 136 -10.60 -9.55 -12.84
C ALA A 136 -10.76 -9.39 -11.32
N TRP A 137 -11.71 -8.59 -10.87
CA TRP A 137 -12.02 -8.42 -9.44
C TRP A 137 -12.63 -9.68 -8.81
N LYS A 138 -13.53 -10.35 -9.53
CA LYS A 138 -14.09 -11.64 -9.10
C LYS A 138 -13.00 -12.72 -8.96
N LYS A 139 -12.05 -12.75 -9.91
CA LYS A 139 -10.91 -13.66 -9.83
C LYS A 139 -10.05 -13.36 -8.60
N TRP A 140 -9.82 -12.08 -8.32
CA TRP A 140 -9.06 -11.69 -7.13
C TRP A 140 -9.74 -12.15 -5.84
N SER A 141 -11.02 -11.87 -5.62
CA SER A 141 -11.68 -12.27 -4.37
C SER A 141 -11.67 -13.80 -4.17
N ARG A 142 -11.89 -14.56 -5.24
CA ARG A 142 -11.84 -16.03 -5.23
C ARG A 142 -10.46 -16.61 -4.92
N ALA A 143 -9.39 -15.92 -5.34
CA ALA A 143 -8.03 -16.34 -5.04
C ALA A 143 -7.60 -15.86 -3.63
N TRP A 144 -8.03 -14.67 -3.22
CA TRP A 144 -7.61 -14.05 -1.97
C TRP A 144 -8.15 -14.77 -0.75
N VAL A 145 -9.42 -15.16 -0.76
CA VAL A 145 -10.08 -15.78 0.38
C VAL A 145 -9.42 -17.10 0.80
N PRO A 146 -9.22 -18.10 -0.09
CA PRO A 146 -8.53 -19.33 0.29
C PRO A 146 -7.09 -19.08 0.73
N GLN A 147 -6.38 -18.13 0.08
CA GLN A 147 -5.01 -17.79 0.45
C GLN A 147 -4.90 -17.27 1.88
N VAL A 148 -5.86 -16.48 2.33
CA VAL A 148 -5.87 -15.90 3.69
C VAL A 148 -6.40 -16.89 4.71
N ASN A 149 -7.40 -17.71 4.34
CA ASN A 149 -8.09 -18.59 5.26
C ASN A 149 -7.34 -19.92 5.51
N GLY A 150 -6.38 -20.27 4.67
CA GLY A 150 -5.72 -21.57 4.73
C GLY A 150 -6.63 -22.73 4.27
N PRO A 151 -6.35 -23.96 4.70
CA PRO A 151 -5.33 -24.39 5.66
C PRO A 151 -3.91 -24.30 5.08
N TYR A 152 -2.96 -23.89 5.92
CA TYR A 152 -1.55 -23.93 5.58
C TYR A 152 -0.95 -25.28 5.93
N GLY A 153 -0.02 -25.77 5.11
CA GLY A 153 0.80 -26.91 5.50
C GLY A 153 1.82 -26.52 6.57
N PRO A 154 2.46 -27.52 7.26
CA PRO A 154 3.34 -27.26 8.39
C PRO A 154 4.50 -26.27 8.09
N ALA A 155 5.05 -26.30 6.87
CA ALA A 155 6.10 -25.36 6.46
C ALA A 155 5.58 -23.93 6.36
N ALA A 156 4.38 -23.74 5.79
CA ALA A 156 3.76 -22.43 5.64
C ALA A 156 3.29 -21.87 7.01
N GLU A 157 2.80 -22.71 7.92
CA GLU A 157 2.50 -22.33 9.30
C GLU A 157 3.73 -21.82 10.04
N SER A 158 4.87 -22.54 9.92
CA SER A 158 6.13 -22.12 10.51
C SER A 158 6.61 -20.76 9.96
N VAL A 159 6.45 -20.54 8.66
CA VAL A 159 6.76 -19.23 8.05
C VAL A 159 5.82 -18.16 8.55
N LEU A 160 4.50 -18.43 8.58
CA LEU A 160 3.49 -17.49 9.08
C LEU A 160 3.82 -17.04 10.52
N ASP A 161 4.20 -17.98 11.39
CA ASP A 161 4.58 -17.67 12.77
C ASP A 161 5.85 -16.83 12.88
N SER A 162 6.75 -16.93 11.91
CA SER A 162 7.99 -16.14 11.85
C SER A 162 7.79 -14.72 11.33
N LEU A 163 6.64 -14.42 10.71
CA LEU A 163 6.36 -13.09 10.18
C LEU A 163 6.21 -12.05 11.28
N PRO A 164 6.58 -10.78 11.00
CA PRO A 164 6.33 -9.69 11.93
C PRO A 164 4.83 -9.59 12.28
N LEU A 165 4.54 -9.38 13.55
CA LEU A 165 3.17 -9.09 13.97
C LEU A 165 2.79 -7.65 13.60
N HIS A 166 1.64 -7.49 12.93
CA HIS A 166 1.00 -6.21 12.68
C HIS A 166 -0.34 -6.15 13.42
N SER A 167 -0.27 -5.87 14.71
CA SER A 167 -1.44 -5.80 15.58
C SER A 167 -2.20 -4.47 15.46
N ALA A 168 -3.39 -4.42 16.06
CA ALA A 168 -4.19 -3.19 16.18
C ALA A 168 -3.45 -2.08 16.94
N GLU A 169 -2.65 -2.45 17.97
CA GLU A 169 -1.84 -1.50 18.73
C GLU A 169 -0.73 -0.87 17.86
N LEU A 170 -0.12 -1.70 16.99
CA LEU A 170 0.85 -1.19 16.03
C LEU A 170 0.19 -0.25 15.02
N GLU A 171 -1.01 -0.57 14.56
CA GLU A 171 -1.75 0.31 13.63
C GLU A 171 -2.17 1.61 14.32
N ALA A 172 -2.69 1.57 15.55
CA ALA A 172 -2.98 2.76 16.36
C ALA A 172 -1.73 3.64 16.56
N THR A 173 -0.58 3.01 16.81
CA THR A 173 0.72 3.71 16.90
C THR A 173 1.09 4.41 15.58
N LYS A 174 0.82 3.76 14.45
CA LYS A 174 1.04 4.37 13.11
C LYS A 174 0.10 5.54 12.84
N VAL A 175 -1.15 5.44 13.26
CA VAL A 175 -2.13 6.54 13.20
C VAL A 175 -1.56 7.76 13.93
N TRP A 176 -1.15 7.62 15.19
CA TRP A 176 -0.57 8.71 15.96
C TRP A 176 0.72 9.25 15.36
N ARG A 177 1.60 8.39 14.89
CA ARG A 177 2.83 8.82 14.21
C ARG A 177 2.53 9.67 12.97
N THR A 178 1.53 9.27 12.18
CA THR A 178 1.12 9.99 10.98
C THR A 178 0.62 11.39 11.33
N VAL A 179 -0.27 11.49 12.32
CA VAL A 179 -0.84 12.75 12.77
C VAL A 179 0.20 13.67 13.40
N ASN A 180 1.07 13.13 14.25
CA ASN A 180 2.15 13.91 14.88
C ASN A 180 3.15 14.46 13.85
N LEU A 181 3.52 13.66 12.84
CA LEU A 181 4.36 14.13 11.75
C LEU A 181 3.69 15.25 10.97
N TRP A 182 2.39 15.11 10.67
CA TRP A 182 1.66 16.16 9.99
C TRP A 182 1.61 17.45 10.82
N MET A 183 1.28 17.36 12.11
CA MET A 183 1.24 18.52 13.01
C MET A 183 2.60 19.21 13.10
N GLN A 184 3.69 18.45 13.18
CA GLN A 184 5.05 18.96 13.23
C GLN A 184 5.43 19.69 11.92
N HIS A 185 5.10 19.09 10.75
CA HIS A 185 5.43 19.70 9.46
C HIS A 185 4.64 20.96 9.12
N ASN A 186 3.44 21.10 9.71
CA ASN A 186 2.52 22.21 9.46
C ASN A 186 2.37 23.14 10.68
N GLU A 187 3.33 23.13 11.57
CA GLU A 187 3.31 23.93 12.82
C GLU A 187 3.11 25.42 12.58
N ASN A 188 3.74 25.94 11.53
CA ASN A 188 3.76 27.38 11.18
C ASN A 188 2.90 27.71 9.97
N VAL A 189 1.89 26.89 9.62
CA VAL A 189 0.96 27.18 8.52
C VAL A 189 -0.38 27.64 9.10
N PRO A 190 -0.68 28.99 9.10
CA PRO A 190 -1.86 29.55 9.76
C PRO A 190 -3.18 28.93 9.28
N ASP A 191 -3.34 28.72 7.98
CA ASP A 191 -4.55 28.20 7.36
C ASP A 191 -4.87 26.74 7.78
N LEU A 192 -3.89 26.03 8.29
CA LEU A 192 -4.04 24.64 8.75
C LEU A 192 -4.25 24.51 10.26
N MET A 193 -4.08 25.59 11.00
CA MET A 193 -4.27 25.61 12.45
C MET A 193 -5.65 25.12 12.90
N PRO A 194 -6.78 25.53 12.27
CA PRO A 194 -8.11 25.05 12.65
C PRO A 194 -8.29 23.53 12.48
N LEU A 195 -7.54 22.90 11.55
CA LEU A 195 -7.64 21.47 11.26
C LEU A 195 -6.92 20.59 12.28
N ARG A 196 -6.05 21.16 13.11
CA ARG A 196 -5.23 20.40 14.08
C ARG A 196 -6.09 19.71 15.13
N GLY A 197 -7.08 20.41 15.67
CA GLY A 197 -8.03 19.85 16.64
C GLY A 197 -8.86 18.72 16.05
N ALA A 198 -9.40 18.93 14.85
CA ALA A 198 -10.17 17.92 14.14
C ALA A 198 -9.34 16.66 13.83
N LEU A 199 -8.09 16.85 13.41
CA LEU A 199 -7.18 15.73 13.12
C LEU A 199 -6.83 14.93 14.37
N ARG A 200 -6.53 15.60 15.47
CA ARG A 200 -6.27 14.94 16.74
C ARG A 200 -7.48 14.15 17.22
N GLY A 201 -8.68 14.77 17.20
CA GLY A 201 -9.91 14.07 17.55
C GLY A 201 -10.20 12.86 16.67
N ALA A 202 -9.96 12.98 15.35
CA ALA A 202 -10.05 11.82 14.44
C ALA A 202 -9.06 10.72 14.80
N ALA A 203 -7.81 11.05 15.14
CA ALA A 203 -6.81 10.08 15.54
C ALA A 203 -7.17 9.37 16.85
N GLU A 204 -7.68 10.10 17.84
CA GLU A 204 -8.17 9.56 19.11
C GLU A 204 -9.30 8.56 18.88
N GLU A 205 -10.28 8.93 18.07
CA GLU A 205 -11.41 8.07 17.74
C GLU A 205 -10.98 6.81 16.97
N VAL A 206 -10.15 6.96 15.93
CA VAL A 206 -9.64 5.83 15.15
C VAL A 206 -8.81 4.87 16.01
N ALA A 207 -7.91 5.40 16.86
CA ALA A 207 -7.13 4.57 17.77
C ALA A 207 -8.03 3.86 18.80
N SER A 208 -9.03 4.54 19.34
CA SER A 208 -10.01 3.95 20.25
C SER A 208 -10.81 2.83 19.57
N ASN A 209 -11.25 3.01 18.33
CA ASN A 209 -12.00 1.99 17.59
C ASN A 209 -11.12 0.76 17.26
N LEU A 210 -9.84 0.96 16.93
CA LEU A 210 -8.89 -0.13 16.72
C LEU A 210 -8.67 -0.97 17.98
N LEU A 211 -8.70 -0.36 19.17
CA LEU A 211 -8.41 -1.01 20.44
C LEU A 211 -9.66 -1.45 21.21
N GLY A 212 -10.81 -0.91 20.85
CA GLY A 212 -12.06 -1.05 21.62
C GLY A 212 -12.89 -2.28 21.27
N SER A 213 -12.59 -3.00 20.17
CA SER A 213 -13.28 -4.24 19.78
C SER A 213 -12.36 -5.43 19.89
N ALA A 214 -12.94 -6.62 20.13
CA ALA A 214 -12.19 -7.86 20.12
C ALA A 214 -11.49 -8.06 18.76
N PRO A 215 -10.20 -8.41 18.73
CA PRO A 215 -9.47 -8.62 17.49
C PRO A 215 -9.97 -9.87 16.76
N ASP A 216 -9.94 -9.84 15.45
CA ASP A 216 -10.13 -11.01 14.62
C ASP A 216 -8.87 -11.92 14.66
N PRO A 217 -8.97 -13.20 14.25
CA PRO A 217 -7.83 -14.07 14.13
C PRO A 217 -6.72 -13.47 13.25
N LEU A 218 -5.47 -13.73 13.64
CA LEU A 218 -4.31 -13.30 12.87
C LEU A 218 -4.04 -14.29 11.75
N VAL A 219 -3.98 -13.77 10.54
CA VAL A 219 -3.74 -14.51 9.30
C VAL A 219 -2.54 -13.93 8.57
N TRP A 220 -2.16 -14.54 7.44
CA TRP A 220 -1.23 -13.91 6.54
C TRP A 220 -1.82 -12.61 5.98
N ALA A 221 -1.02 -11.55 5.98
CA ALA A 221 -1.35 -10.28 5.38
C ALA A 221 -0.21 -9.77 4.49
N HIS A 222 -0.58 -9.20 3.35
CA HIS A 222 0.34 -8.46 2.50
C HIS A 222 0.87 -7.19 3.19
N GLY A 223 0.09 -6.62 4.09
CA GLY A 223 0.44 -5.48 4.94
C GLY A 223 0.39 -4.12 4.26
N GLY A 224 -0.11 -4.06 3.03
CA GLY A 224 -0.21 -2.81 2.29
C GLY A 224 -0.90 -2.95 0.94
N LEU A 225 -1.77 -3.93 0.80
CA LEU A 225 -2.42 -4.30 -0.45
C LEU A 225 -3.23 -3.15 -1.04
N HIS A 226 -3.14 -3.01 -2.35
CA HIS A 226 -4.01 -2.14 -3.16
C HIS A 226 -3.95 -2.59 -4.63
N ASP A 227 -4.83 -2.05 -5.45
CA ASP A 227 -5.05 -2.42 -6.85
C ASP A 227 -3.82 -2.34 -7.77
N LYS A 228 -2.82 -1.51 -7.45
CA LYS A 228 -1.56 -1.42 -8.21
C LYS A 228 -0.56 -2.55 -7.90
N GLN A 229 -0.84 -3.37 -6.91
CA GLN A 229 0.03 -4.47 -6.50
C GLN A 229 -0.51 -5.83 -6.94
N ILE A 230 -1.69 -5.85 -7.56
CA ILE A 230 -2.34 -7.06 -8.06
C ILE A 230 -2.31 -7.00 -9.58
N ILE A 231 -1.64 -7.97 -10.22
CA ILE A 231 -1.58 -8.07 -11.68
C ILE A 231 -2.66 -9.02 -12.16
N ALA A 232 -3.52 -8.53 -13.04
CA ALA A 232 -4.53 -9.32 -13.72
C ALA A 232 -3.88 -10.10 -14.86
N THR A 233 -3.68 -11.39 -14.65
CA THR A 233 -3.20 -12.31 -15.67
C THR A 233 -4.39 -12.87 -16.45
N GLY A 234 -4.22 -13.14 -17.74
CA GLY A 234 -5.28 -13.68 -18.59
C GLY A 234 -5.67 -15.11 -18.24
N GLY A 235 -6.91 -15.49 -18.56
CA GLY A 235 -7.40 -16.85 -18.46
C GLY A 235 -7.31 -17.47 -17.06
N LEU A 236 -6.88 -18.73 -17.01
CA LEU A 236 -6.69 -19.51 -15.77
C LEU A 236 -5.35 -19.28 -15.07
N SER A 237 -4.46 -18.45 -15.64
CA SER A 237 -3.15 -18.17 -15.03
C SER A 237 -3.28 -17.51 -13.67
N PRO A 238 -2.46 -17.84 -12.66
CA PRO A 238 -2.51 -17.23 -11.34
C PRO A 238 -2.31 -15.71 -11.40
N LEU A 239 -2.94 -14.97 -10.50
CA LEU A 239 -2.75 -13.52 -10.37
C LEU A 239 -1.32 -13.18 -9.95
N GLY A 240 -0.82 -12.02 -10.37
CA GLY A 240 0.46 -11.53 -9.87
C GLY A 240 0.28 -10.70 -8.59
N LEU A 241 1.19 -10.87 -7.62
CA LEU A 241 1.28 -9.99 -6.46
C LEU A 241 2.66 -9.34 -6.38
N LEU A 242 2.69 -8.07 -5.97
CA LEU A 242 3.90 -7.23 -5.93
C LEU A 242 4.07 -6.57 -4.55
N ASP A 243 5.30 -6.19 -4.22
CA ASP A 243 5.67 -5.28 -3.11
C ASP A 243 5.36 -5.81 -1.70
N PHE A 244 5.98 -6.90 -1.34
CA PHE A 244 5.83 -7.61 -0.06
C PHE A 244 6.65 -7.05 1.11
N ASP A 245 7.19 -5.85 0.98
CA ASP A 245 8.07 -5.24 2.01
C ASP A 245 7.41 -5.12 3.40
N LYS A 246 6.08 -5.27 3.47
CA LYS A 246 5.27 -5.13 4.68
C LYS A 246 4.53 -6.40 5.07
N THR A 247 4.81 -7.53 4.41
CA THR A 247 4.11 -8.78 4.74
C THR A 247 4.24 -9.08 6.24
N ALA A 248 3.15 -9.54 6.82
CA ALA A 248 3.03 -9.65 8.27
C ALA A 248 1.99 -10.71 8.63
N ARG A 249 1.92 -11.05 9.90
CA ARG A 249 0.78 -11.71 10.52
C ARG A 249 -0.14 -10.63 11.08
N ALA A 250 -1.37 -10.51 10.56
CA ALA A 250 -2.32 -9.47 10.92
C ALA A 250 -3.76 -9.95 10.81
N GLU A 251 -4.71 -9.11 11.21
CA GLU A 251 -6.13 -9.35 10.94
C GLU A 251 -6.40 -9.17 9.43
N ALA A 252 -7.27 -10.00 8.85
CA ALA A 252 -7.65 -9.90 7.43
C ALA A 252 -8.20 -8.52 7.05
N ALA A 253 -8.83 -7.83 8.01
CA ALA A 253 -9.30 -6.46 7.88
C ALA A 253 -8.24 -5.47 7.41
N LEU A 254 -6.95 -5.67 7.75
CA LEU A 254 -5.86 -4.76 7.37
C LEU A 254 -5.76 -4.58 5.85
N ASP A 255 -5.73 -5.68 5.11
CA ASP A 255 -5.57 -5.64 3.65
C ASP A 255 -6.89 -5.36 2.93
N LEU A 256 -8.00 -5.96 3.37
CA LEU A 256 -9.31 -5.72 2.76
C LEU A 256 -9.73 -4.26 2.88
N ALA A 257 -9.60 -3.66 4.06
CA ALA A 257 -9.85 -2.23 4.26
C ALA A 257 -8.89 -1.35 3.44
N SER A 258 -7.63 -1.76 3.29
CA SER A 258 -6.68 -1.04 2.45
C SER A 258 -7.12 -1.00 0.98
N VAL A 259 -7.53 -2.14 0.42
CA VAL A 259 -8.03 -2.21 -0.97
C VAL A 259 -9.27 -1.35 -1.12
N ASP A 260 -10.25 -1.50 -0.24
CA ASP A 260 -11.51 -0.74 -0.29
C ASP A 260 -11.29 0.78 -0.24
N VAL A 261 -10.45 1.24 0.68
CA VAL A 261 -10.12 2.67 0.82
C VAL A 261 -9.44 3.22 -0.43
N TYR A 262 -8.57 2.46 -1.09
CA TYR A 262 -7.98 2.92 -2.35
C TYR A 262 -8.98 2.99 -3.49
N LEU A 263 -9.97 2.08 -3.56
CA LEU A 263 -11.06 2.14 -4.52
C LEU A 263 -11.94 3.37 -4.27
N GLU A 264 -12.35 3.60 -3.02
CA GLU A 264 -13.15 4.77 -2.64
C GLU A 264 -12.39 6.08 -2.91
N LEU A 265 -11.09 6.13 -2.62
CA LEU A 265 -10.25 7.29 -2.93
C LEU A 265 -10.27 7.61 -4.42
N ARG A 266 -10.15 6.61 -5.29
CA ARG A 266 -10.21 6.79 -6.74
C ARG A 266 -11.56 7.32 -7.20
N LEU A 267 -12.64 6.80 -6.64
CA LEU A 267 -13.99 7.31 -6.89
C LEU A 267 -14.09 8.80 -6.52
N ARG A 268 -13.65 9.16 -5.31
CA ARG A 268 -13.71 10.55 -4.83
C ARG A 268 -12.78 11.51 -5.57
N GLU A 269 -11.71 11.00 -6.16
CA GLU A 269 -10.80 11.76 -7.04
C GLU A 269 -11.27 11.78 -8.52
N ASN A 270 -12.47 11.27 -8.83
CA ASN A 270 -13.00 11.12 -10.20
C ASN A 270 -12.06 10.32 -11.14
N ARG A 271 -11.36 9.33 -10.59
CA ARG A 271 -10.42 8.45 -11.30
C ARG A 271 -10.98 7.05 -11.52
N MET A 272 -12.19 6.80 -11.07
CA MET A 272 -12.96 5.58 -11.24
C MET A 272 -14.44 5.95 -11.34
N THR A 273 -15.21 5.27 -12.20
CA THR A 273 -16.65 5.49 -12.31
C THR A 273 -17.40 4.88 -11.11
N PRO A 274 -18.57 5.43 -10.72
CA PRO A 274 -19.39 4.83 -9.66
C PRO A 274 -19.81 3.38 -9.94
N ALA A 275 -20.01 3.00 -11.20
CA ALA A 275 -20.36 1.63 -11.58
C ALA A 275 -19.19 0.68 -11.30
N ARG A 276 -17.98 1.01 -11.76
CA ARG A 276 -16.78 0.20 -11.53
C ARG A 276 -16.39 0.14 -10.06
N TYR A 277 -16.53 1.25 -9.35
CA TYR A 277 -16.34 1.23 -7.89
C TYR A 277 -17.28 0.20 -7.24
N ARG A 278 -18.58 0.25 -7.50
CA ARG A 278 -19.53 -0.73 -6.95
C ARG A 278 -19.17 -2.17 -7.28
N THR A 279 -18.77 -2.44 -8.52
CA THR A 279 -18.35 -3.77 -8.96
C THR A 279 -17.15 -4.28 -8.15
N ALA A 280 -16.09 -3.49 -8.02
CA ALA A 280 -14.90 -3.87 -7.26
C ALA A 280 -15.18 -3.96 -5.76
N HIS A 281 -15.87 -2.97 -5.19
CA HIS A 281 -16.27 -2.92 -3.78
C HIS A 281 -17.09 -4.15 -3.37
N THR A 282 -18.04 -4.59 -4.22
CA THR A 282 -18.83 -5.82 -3.96
C THR A 282 -17.90 -7.04 -3.82
N GLN A 283 -16.82 -7.14 -4.58
CA GLN A 283 -15.88 -8.25 -4.46
C GLN A 283 -15.03 -8.16 -3.17
N VAL A 284 -14.72 -6.95 -2.71
CA VAL A 284 -14.06 -6.75 -1.41
C VAL A 284 -15.00 -7.17 -0.28
N LEU A 285 -16.27 -6.74 -0.33
CA LEU A 285 -17.25 -7.12 0.68
C LEU A 285 -17.54 -8.62 0.68
N ALA A 286 -17.58 -9.27 -0.49
CA ALA A 286 -17.69 -10.72 -0.56
C ALA A 286 -16.52 -11.42 0.16
N ALA A 287 -15.29 -10.92 0.01
CA ALA A 287 -14.15 -11.45 0.73
C ALA A 287 -14.21 -11.16 2.25
N VAL A 288 -14.75 -10.00 2.66
CA VAL A 288 -15.01 -9.67 4.08
C VAL A 288 -15.97 -10.69 4.69
N ASP A 289 -17.08 -10.99 3.99
CA ASP A 289 -18.10 -11.95 4.46
C ASP A 289 -17.55 -13.38 4.52
N GLU A 290 -16.87 -13.84 3.47
CA GLU A 290 -16.32 -15.21 3.41
C GLU A 290 -15.19 -15.44 4.44
N LEU A 291 -14.43 -14.41 4.77
CA LEU A 291 -13.40 -14.46 5.82
C LEU A 291 -13.94 -14.17 7.22
N HIS A 292 -15.26 -13.98 7.35
CA HIS A 292 -15.93 -13.67 8.61
C HIS A 292 -15.31 -12.49 9.38
N VAL A 293 -14.84 -11.48 8.64
CA VAL A 293 -14.23 -10.28 9.24
C VAL A 293 -15.29 -9.51 10.04
N ASN A 294 -14.99 -9.23 11.29
CA ASN A 294 -15.88 -8.43 12.13
C ASN A 294 -16.08 -7.04 11.52
N PRO A 295 -17.33 -6.58 11.27
CA PRO A 295 -17.61 -5.28 10.68
C PRO A 295 -16.97 -4.11 11.44
N ALA A 296 -16.92 -4.18 12.78
CA ALA A 296 -16.27 -3.15 13.57
C ALA A 296 -14.75 -3.08 13.30
N ARG A 297 -14.10 -4.24 13.10
CA ARG A 297 -12.69 -4.33 12.74
C ARG A 297 -12.45 -3.77 11.35
N PHE A 298 -13.25 -4.20 10.36
CA PHE A 298 -13.16 -3.67 9.00
C PHE A 298 -13.29 -2.15 8.96
N HIS A 299 -14.26 -1.58 9.69
CA HIS A 299 -14.43 -0.13 9.78
C HIS A 299 -13.25 0.57 10.45
N ALA A 300 -12.75 0.00 11.56
CA ALA A 300 -11.62 0.60 12.29
C ALA A 300 -10.34 0.66 11.43
N TYR A 301 -10.02 -0.43 10.69
CA TYR A 301 -8.90 -0.44 9.75
C TYR A 301 -9.13 0.46 8.54
N SER A 302 -10.37 0.59 8.05
CA SER A 302 -10.72 1.53 6.97
C SER A 302 -10.47 2.98 7.41
N ASP A 303 -10.90 3.36 8.60
CA ASP A 303 -10.70 4.70 9.16
C ASP A 303 -9.21 4.99 9.39
N ALA A 304 -8.45 4.01 9.90
CA ALA A 304 -7.00 4.10 10.07
C ALA A 304 -6.29 4.30 8.71
N LYS A 305 -6.72 3.56 7.70
CA LYS A 305 -6.19 3.70 6.35
C LYS A 305 -6.51 5.07 5.75
N TRP A 306 -7.74 5.57 5.87
CA TRP A 306 -8.10 6.92 5.45
C TRP A 306 -7.21 7.95 6.13
N LEU A 307 -7.03 7.85 7.44
CA LEU A 307 -6.18 8.80 8.18
C LEU A 307 -4.72 8.74 7.73
N SER A 308 -4.21 7.57 7.36
CA SER A 308 -2.86 7.42 6.81
C SER A 308 -2.66 8.17 5.48
N LEU A 309 -3.73 8.37 4.70
CA LEU A 309 -3.69 9.12 3.44
C LEU A 309 -3.60 10.64 3.64
N ALA A 310 -3.97 11.13 4.82
CA ALA A 310 -3.84 12.55 5.17
C ALA A 310 -2.38 13.02 5.20
N ASN A 311 -1.44 12.12 5.44
CA ASN A 311 -0.01 12.45 5.52
C ASN A 311 0.67 12.67 4.16
N MET A 312 -0.08 12.85 3.07
CA MET A 312 0.45 13.25 1.78
C MET A 312 0.32 14.77 1.60
N PRO A 313 1.23 15.59 2.18
CA PRO A 313 1.03 17.03 2.37
C PRO A 313 0.86 17.82 1.07
N LEU A 314 1.38 17.31 -0.04
CA LEU A 314 1.33 18.01 -1.33
C LEU A 314 0.10 17.67 -2.20
N ARG A 315 -0.80 16.80 -1.74
CA ARG A 315 -1.96 16.38 -2.53
C ARG A 315 -3.30 16.97 -2.09
N GLY A 316 -3.31 17.86 -1.11
CA GLY A 316 -4.55 18.52 -0.64
C GLY A 316 -5.62 17.56 -0.08
N ARG A 317 -5.27 16.29 0.18
CA ARG A 317 -6.21 15.25 0.62
C ARG A 317 -6.73 15.41 2.04
N PHE A 318 -6.18 16.35 2.75
CA PHE A 318 -6.43 16.51 4.17
C PHE A 318 -7.90 16.79 4.50
N SER A 319 -8.47 17.78 3.83
CA SER A 319 -9.89 18.12 3.99
C SER A 319 -10.79 16.98 3.51
N LEU A 320 -10.40 16.29 2.42
CA LEU A 320 -11.10 15.10 1.95
C LEU A 320 -11.13 13.99 3.00
N VAL A 321 -9.97 13.68 3.60
CA VAL A 321 -9.90 12.62 4.63
C VAL A 321 -10.78 12.95 5.83
N LEU A 322 -10.72 14.16 6.35
CA LEU A 322 -11.58 14.57 7.47
C LEU A 322 -13.07 14.52 7.12
N ALA A 323 -13.45 14.97 5.91
CA ALA A 323 -14.82 14.89 5.42
C ALA A 323 -15.31 13.44 5.35
N VAL A 324 -14.51 12.55 4.75
CA VAL A 324 -14.86 11.12 4.65
C VAL A 324 -15.02 10.46 6.02
N LEU A 325 -14.10 10.72 6.95
CA LEU A 325 -14.22 10.17 8.31
C LEU A 325 -15.49 10.67 9.01
N ALA A 326 -15.83 11.95 8.84
CA ALA A 326 -17.06 12.52 9.39
C ALA A 326 -18.33 11.90 8.76
N GLU A 327 -18.36 11.72 7.43
CA GLU A 327 -19.45 11.04 6.72
C GLU A 327 -19.64 9.60 7.20
N LYS A 328 -18.55 8.82 7.28
CA LYS A 328 -18.57 7.41 7.75
C LYS A 328 -19.07 7.31 9.19
N LYS A 329 -18.64 8.23 10.07
CA LYS A 329 -19.12 8.31 11.44
C LYS A 329 -20.61 8.62 11.51
N ALA A 330 -21.11 9.58 10.72
CA ALA A 330 -22.53 9.92 10.67
C ALA A 330 -23.36 8.74 10.15
N ALA A 331 -22.91 8.05 9.10
CA ALA A 331 -23.60 6.88 8.55
C ALA A 331 -23.71 5.73 9.56
N ARG A 332 -22.63 5.44 10.32
CA ARG A 332 -22.67 4.41 11.38
C ARG A 332 -23.64 4.75 12.51
N ARG A 333 -23.74 6.03 12.90
CA ARG A 333 -24.72 6.49 13.92
C ARG A 333 -26.15 6.43 13.46
N ALA A 334 -26.41 6.60 12.16
CA ALA A 334 -27.76 6.56 11.60
C ALA A 334 -28.26 5.13 11.35
N GLY A 335 -27.37 4.15 11.21
CA GLY A 335 -27.68 2.73 11.02
C GLY A 335 -27.80 1.93 12.32
N THR A 336 -27.56 2.58 13.47
CA THR A 336 -27.77 2.08 14.81
C THR A 336 -29.06 2.66 15.38
#